data_9f24d8d0a4215c6671f786d2dba492ed
#
_entry.id   9f24d8d0a4215c6671f786d2dba492ed
#
_cell.length_a   1.000
_cell.length_b   1.000
_cell.length_c   1.000
_cell.angle_alpha   90.00
_cell.angle_beta   90.00
_cell.angle_gamma   90.00
#
_symmetry.space_group_name_H-M   'P 1'
#
loop_
_entity.id
_entity.type
_entity.pdbx_description
1 polymer ?
#
loop_
_entity_poly.entity_id
_entity_poly.type
_entity_poly.pdbx_seq_one_letter_code
_entity_poly.pdbx_strand_id
1 'polypeptide(L)'
;MKTLKLIAVAIILLASTNMMQAQVSVNVNLGSPPSWGPAGYSAVDYYYLPDVQSYYDIKARQFIYLGDGRWIRSRNLPTQYRNYDLYNGYKVVLDDYRGTKPYNNFNKHKVKYFKGYNGKPQKTIGSRRVVVRKAIYNRGNNENNNHSKGKGHNSHGKGNKGNGNDKH
;
A
#
# COMPACT_ATOMS: atom_id res chain seq x y z
N MET A 1 -54.71 -5.42 -56.52
CA MET A 1 -53.64 -6.36 -56.13
C MET A 1 -52.26 -5.79 -56.16
N LYS A 2 -51.90 -4.86 -57.05
CA LYS A 2 -50.52 -4.22 -57.10
C LYS A 2 -50.31 -3.29 -55.91
N THR A 3 -51.27 -2.53 -55.45
CA THR A 3 -51.17 -1.63 -54.30
C THR A 3 -50.99 -2.38 -52.96
N LEU A 4 -51.62 -3.52 -52.79
CA LEU A 4 -51.50 -4.36 -51.59
C LEU A 4 -50.06 -4.92 -51.47
N LYS A 5 -49.44 -5.30 -52.59
CA LYS A 5 -48.06 -5.78 -52.65
C LYS A 5 -47.06 -4.69 -52.29
N LEU A 6 -47.31 -3.45 -52.74
CA LEU A 6 -46.46 -2.30 -52.42
C LEU A 6 -46.51 -1.91 -50.94
N ILE A 7 -47.69 -2.00 -50.34
CA ILE A 7 -47.87 -1.74 -48.90
C ILE A 7 -47.14 -2.82 -48.04
N ALA A 8 -47.23 -4.09 -48.45
CA ALA A 8 -46.52 -5.15 -47.76
C ALA A 8 -44.99 -5.00 -47.80
N VAL A 9 -44.45 -4.58 -48.96
CA VAL A 9 -43.00 -4.32 -49.11
C VAL A 9 -42.57 -3.09 -48.27
N ALA A 10 -43.38 -2.06 -48.19
CA ALA A 10 -43.08 -0.88 -47.38
C ALA A 10 -43.06 -1.21 -45.87
N ILE A 11 -43.95 -2.08 -45.39
CA ILE A 11 -43.97 -2.53 -43.99
C ILE A 11 -42.74 -3.38 -43.65
N ILE A 12 -42.29 -4.22 -44.54
CA ILE A 12 -41.08 -5.04 -44.35
C ILE A 12 -39.82 -4.18 -44.31
N LEU A 13 -39.73 -3.16 -45.16
CA LEU A 13 -38.61 -2.20 -45.14
C LEU A 13 -38.57 -1.33 -43.89
N LEU A 14 -39.70 -0.98 -43.29
CA LEU A 14 -39.81 -0.24 -42.05
C LEU A 14 -39.45 -1.11 -40.83
N ALA A 15 -39.65 -2.40 -40.88
CA ALA A 15 -39.35 -3.34 -39.78
C ALA A 15 -37.86 -3.69 -39.67
N SER A 16 -37.02 -3.37 -40.68
CA SER A 16 -35.61 -3.73 -40.71
C SER A 16 -34.66 -2.67 -40.13
N THR A 17 -35.15 -1.57 -39.62
CA THR A 17 -34.31 -0.59 -38.88
C THR A 17 -34.12 -0.97 -37.41
N ASN A 18 -33.68 -2.20 -37.14
CA ASN A 18 -33.11 -2.51 -35.86
C ASN A 18 -31.74 -1.83 -35.81
N MET A 19 -31.71 -0.62 -35.26
CA MET A 19 -30.45 0.01 -34.84
C MET A 19 -29.81 -0.93 -33.83
N MET A 20 -28.86 -1.73 -34.26
CA MET A 20 -27.89 -2.37 -33.37
C MET A 20 -27.14 -1.23 -32.67
N GLN A 21 -27.60 -0.85 -31.52
CA GLN A 21 -26.80 -0.09 -30.58
C GLN A 21 -25.64 -0.99 -30.17
N ALA A 22 -24.52 -0.87 -30.87
CA ALA A 22 -23.27 -1.41 -30.42
C ALA A 22 -22.92 -0.68 -29.12
N GLN A 23 -23.26 -1.28 -27.98
CA GLN A 23 -22.74 -0.84 -26.68
C GLN A 23 -21.24 -1.08 -26.73
N VAL A 24 -20.48 -0.05 -27.04
CA VAL A 24 -19.03 -0.05 -26.84
C VAL A 24 -18.81 -0.07 -25.33
N SER A 25 -18.69 -1.25 -24.78
CA SER A 25 -18.23 -1.43 -23.41
C SER A 25 -16.76 -1.02 -23.35
N VAL A 26 -16.49 0.25 -23.04
CA VAL A 26 -15.14 0.71 -22.74
C VAL A 26 -14.77 0.12 -21.39
N ASN A 27 -14.13 -1.04 -21.40
CA ASN A 27 -13.55 -1.65 -20.21
C ASN A 27 -12.31 -0.82 -19.83
N VAL A 28 -12.53 0.28 -19.10
CA VAL A 28 -11.45 1.10 -18.54
C VAL A 28 -10.85 0.28 -17.41
N ASN A 29 -9.76 -0.41 -17.69
CA ASN A 29 -8.97 -1.09 -16.66
C ASN A 29 -8.32 -0.02 -15.77
N LEU A 30 -9.10 0.50 -14.83
CA LEU A 30 -8.63 1.36 -13.75
C LEU A 30 -7.85 0.44 -12.82
N GLY A 31 -6.53 0.45 -12.88
CA GLY A 31 -5.70 -0.34 -11.98
C GLY A 31 -6.16 -0.16 -10.53
N SER A 32 -6.07 -1.20 -9.71
CA SER A 32 -6.39 -1.09 -8.28
C SER A 32 -5.31 -0.28 -7.58
N PRO A 33 -5.65 0.86 -6.96
CA PRO A 33 -4.69 1.65 -6.21
C PRO A 33 -4.04 0.82 -5.09
N PRO A 34 -2.76 1.06 -4.78
CA PRO A 34 -2.08 0.35 -3.70
C PRO A 34 -2.66 0.74 -2.34
N SER A 35 -2.54 -0.15 -1.35
CA SER A 35 -3.05 0.10 0.02
C SER A 35 -2.45 1.36 0.67
N TRP A 36 -1.24 1.74 0.30
CA TRP A 36 -0.59 2.97 0.76
C TRP A 36 -1.01 4.23 -0.02
N GLY A 37 -1.80 4.09 -1.09
CA GLY A 37 -2.34 5.22 -1.85
C GLY A 37 -3.32 6.05 -1.04
N PRO A 38 -3.51 7.33 -1.37
CA PRO A 38 -4.46 8.20 -0.69
C PRO A 38 -5.90 7.75 -0.95
N ALA A 39 -6.71 7.72 0.10
CA ALA A 39 -8.14 7.40 0.01
C ALA A 39 -8.96 8.58 -0.53
N GLY A 40 -10.12 8.28 -1.11
CA GLY A 40 -11.07 9.30 -1.59
C GLY A 40 -10.84 9.75 -3.03
N TYR A 41 -9.96 9.10 -3.77
CA TYR A 41 -9.72 9.38 -5.18
C TYR A 41 -10.14 8.19 -6.04
N SER A 42 -10.96 8.45 -7.04
CA SER A 42 -11.38 7.47 -8.05
C SER A 42 -10.77 7.84 -9.40
N ALA A 43 -10.54 6.84 -10.25
CA ALA A 43 -10.10 7.02 -11.63
C ALA A 43 -8.80 7.84 -11.79
N VAL A 44 -7.78 7.54 -10.98
CA VAL A 44 -6.44 8.16 -11.05
C VAL A 44 -5.46 7.18 -11.66
N ASP A 45 -4.61 7.66 -12.55
CA ASP A 45 -3.60 6.85 -13.21
C ASP A 45 -2.23 6.93 -12.52
N TYR A 46 -1.91 8.07 -11.91
CA TYR A 46 -0.58 8.32 -11.35
C TYR A 46 -0.60 9.06 -10.01
N TYR A 47 0.36 8.72 -9.16
CA TYR A 47 0.78 9.54 -8.03
C TYR A 47 2.16 10.11 -8.29
N TYR A 48 2.42 11.35 -7.84
CA TYR A 48 3.77 11.87 -7.70
C TYR A 48 4.17 11.79 -6.22
N LEU A 49 5.38 11.33 -5.96
CA LEU A 49 5.97 11.13 -4.64
C LEU A 49 7.07 12.19 -4.43
N PRO A 50 6.79 13.31 -3.74
CA PRO A 50 7.72 14.44 -3.62
C PRO A 50 9.07 14.06 -3.02
N ASP A 51 9.08 13.32 -1.90
CA ASP A 51 10.30 12.98 -1.16
C ASP A 51 11.31 12.18 -1.95
N VAL A 52 10.82 11.32 -2.83
CA VAL A 52 11.64 10.45 -3.68
C VAL A 52 11.67 10.89 -5.14
N GLN A 53 11.00 12.00 -5.45
CA GLN A 53 10.93 12.61 -6.78
C GLN A 53 10.60 11.59 -7.88
N SER A 54 9.62 10.73 -7.61
CA SER A 54 9.23 9.62 -8.47
C SER A 54 7.73 9.64 -8.71
N TYR A 55 7.29 9.00 -9.78
CA TYR A 55 5.88 8.74 -10.04
C TYR A 55 5.55 7.30 -9.73
N TYR A 56 4.29 7.02 -9.45
CA TYR A 56 3.76 5.68 -9.37
C TYR A 56 2.63 5.51 -10.38
N ASP A 57 2.79 4.55 -11.29
CA ASP A 57 1.80 4.14 -12.27
C ASP A 57 0.89 3.08 -11.62
N ILE A 58 -0.37 3.44 -11.39
CA ILE A 58 -1.33 2.59 -10.69
C ILE A 58 -1.70 1.38 -11.54
N LYS A 59 -1.88 1.57 -12.85
CA LYS A 59 -2.25 0.50 -13.78
C LYS A 59 -1.13 -0.51 -13.96
N ALA A 60 0.09 -0.01 -14.18
CA ALA A 60 1.26 -0.85 -14.36
C ALA A 60 1.83 -1.37 -13.03
N ARG A 61 1.44 -0.80 -11.89
CA ARG A 61 2.01 -1.06 -10.55
C ARG A 61 3.53 -0.87 -10.52
N GLN A 62 3.99 0.23 -11.12
CA GLN A 62 5.41 0.54 -11.27
C GLN A 62 5.72 1.96 -10.81
N PHE A 63 6.89 2.12 -10.22
CA PHE A 63 7.50 3.42 -10.01
C PHE A 63 8.18 3.88 -11.30
N ILE A 64 8.18 5.20 -11.53
CA ILE A 64 8.84 5.84 -12.66
C ILE A 64 9.73 6.92 -12.07
N TYR A 65 11.02 6.79 -12.24
CA TYR A 65 12.01 7.71 -11.69
C TYR A 65 13.15 7.98 -12.66
N LEU A 66 13.85 9.10 -12.44
CA LEU A 66 15.00 9.47 -13.22
C LEU A 66 16.24 8.78 -12.63
N GLY A 67 16.91 7.94 -13.41
CA GLY A 67 18.17 7.29 -13.07
C GLY A 67 19.12 7.36 -14.25
N ASP A 68 20.36 7.77 -14.03
CA ASP A 68 21.41 7.91 -15.06
C ASP A 68 20.94 8.69 -16.29
N GLY A 69 20.22 9.80 -16.06
CA GLY A 69 19.70 10.66 -17.11
C GLY A 69 18.52 10.11 -17.90
N ARG A 70 17.97 8.95 -17.52
CA ARG A 70 16.85 8.28 -18.19
C ARG A 70 15.69 8.01 -17.25
N TRP A 71 14.48 7.99 -17.80
CA TRP A 71 13.29 7.56 -17.05
C TRP A 71 13.20 6.05 -17.02
N ILE A 72 13.24 5.49 -15.82
CA ILE A 72 13.23 4.06 -15.54
C ILE A 72 11.86 3.70 -14.96
N ARG A 73 11.27 2.60 -15.44
CA ARG A 73 10.08 1.96 -14.86
C ARG A 73 10.50 0.71 -14.11
N SER A 74 10.09 0.59 -12.85
CA SER A 74 10.46 -0.52 -11.97
C SER A 74 9.36 -0.81 -10.96
N ARG A 75 9.25 -2.06 -10.52
CA ARG A 75 8.36 -2.43 -9.41
C ARG A 75 8.85 -1.93 -8.05
N ASN A 76 10.12 -1.58 -7.97
CA ASN A 76 10.77 -1.10 -6.74
C ASN A 76 11.26 0.34 -6.92
N LEU A 77 11.29 1.09 -5.83
CA LEU A 77 12.00 2.37 -5.77
C LEU A 77 13.51 2.15 -5.97
N PRO A 78 14.26 3.20 -6.38
CA PRO A 78 15.72 3.15 -6.40
C PRO A 78 16.30 2.67 -5.06
N THR A 79 17.43 1.99 -5.08
CA THR A 79 18.04 1.38 -3.89
C THR A 79 18.20 2.36 -2.73
N GLN A 80 18.53 3.61 -3.00
CA GLN A 80 18.65 4.69 -2.00
C GLN A 80 17.33 4.98 -1.26
N TYR A 81 16.18 4.65 -1.86
CA TYR A 81 14.84 4.87 -1.30
C TYR A 81 14.10 3.57 -0.95
N ARG A 82 14.78 2.42 -0.93
CA ARG A 82 14.13 1.13 -0.66
C ARG A 82 13.43 1.04 0.69
N ASN A 83 13.87 1.83 1.67
CA ASN A 83 13.29 1.91 3.00
C ASN A 83 12.30 3.08 3.17
N TYR A 84 11.96 3.78 2.08
CA TYR A 84 11.02 4.88 2.13
C TYR A 84 9.63 4.41 2.57
N ASP A 85 9.05 5.13 3.53
CA ASP A 85 7.73 4.80 4.06
C ASP A 85 6.61 5.35 3.17
N LEU A 86 6.13 4.49 2.27
CA LEU A 86 5.03 4.83 1.37
C LEU A 86 3.69 5.12 2.08
N TYR A 87 3.48 4.63 3.31
CA TYR A 87 2.25 4.92 4.04
C TYR A 87 2.25 6.33 4.62
N ASN A 88 3.38 6.80 5.13
CA ASN A 88 3.51 8.12 5.73
C ASN A 88 3.94 9.22 4.74
N GLY A 89 4.67 8.87 3.69
CA GLY A 89 5.08 9.83 2.67
C GLY A 89 3.90 10.48 1.96
N TYR A 90 3.99 11.76 1.63
CA TYR A 90 2.94 12.47 0.91
C TYR A 90 2.84 12.01 -0.55
N LYS A 91 1.62 11.91 -1.08
CA LYS A 91 1.34 11.56 -2.47
C LYS A 91 0.52 12.66 -3.12
N VAL A 92 1.05 13.23 -4.19
CA VAL A 92 0.29 14.13 -5.04
C VAL A 92 -0.47 13.30 -6.06
N VAL A 93 -1.78 13.42 -6.03
CA VAL A 93 -2.66 12.75 -6.98
C VAL A 93 -2.66 13.56 -8.28
N LEU A 94 -2.34 12.92 -9.41
CA LEU A 94 -2.41 13.54 -10.73
C LEU A 94 -3.77 13.22 -11.36
N ASP A 95 -4.78 13.94 -10.92
CA ASP A 95 -6.19 13.74 -11.34
C ASP A 95 -6.49 14.32 -12.72
N ASP A 96 -5.68 15.26 -13.18
CA ASP A 96 -5.77 15.95 -14.46
C ASP A 96 -4.93 15.32 -15.59
N TYR A 97 -4.18 14.24 -15.28
CA TYR A 97 -3.28 13.63 -16.26
C TYR A 97 -3.65 12.18 -16.58
N ARG A 98 -3.82 11.89 -17.88
CA ARG A 98 -4.19 10.56 -18.42
C ARG A 98 -3.21 10.02 -19.45
N GLY A 99 -2.11 10.73 -19.72
CA GLY A 99 -1.11 10.30 -20.69
C GLY A 99 -0.21 9.18 -20.16
N THR A 100 0.71 8.71 -21.00
CA THR A 100 1.64 7.61 -20.64
C THR A 100 2.96 8.06 -20.06
N LYS A 101 3.26 9.37 -20.11
CA LYS A 101 4.54 9.96 -19.70
C LYS A 101 4.33 11.06 -18.64
N PRO A 102 3.96 10.73 -17.39
CA PRO A 102 3.66 11.73 -16.36
C PRO A 102 4.87 12.64 -16.05
N TYR A 103 6.06 12.18 -16.37
CA TYR A 103 7.31 12.89 -16.17
C TYR A 103 7.55 14.04 -17.16
N ASN A 104 6.72 14.22 -18.20
CA ASN A 104 6.83 15.40 -19.08
C ASN A 104 6.68 16.70 -18.31
N ASN A 105 5.96 16.67 -17.18
CA ASN A 105 5.78 17.81 -16.28
C ASN A 105 6.71 17.77 -15.05
N PHE A 106 7.77 16.96 -15.08
CA PHE A 106 8.62 16.73 -13.90
C PHE A 106 9.19 18.00 -13.30
N ASN A 107 9.72 18.90 -14.11
CA ASN A 107 10.28 20.15 -13.62
C ASN A 107 9.22 21.02 -12.90
N LYS A 108 7.99 21.06 -13.41
CA LYS A 108 6.88 21.77 -12.76
C LYS A 108 6.49 21.07 -11.45
N HIS A 109 6.38 19.72 -11.47
CA HIS A 109 6.03 18.96 -10.27
C HIS A 109 7.09 19.07 -9.19
N LYS A 110 8.38 18.98 -9.55
CA LYS A 110 9.51 19.07 -8.62
C LYS A 110 9.59 20.43 -7.92
N VAL A 111 9.26 21.52 -8.62
CA VAL A 111 9.23 22.87 -8.04
C VAL A 111 7.99 23.06 -7.19
N LYS A 112 6.80 22.73 -7.70
CA LYS A 112 5.52 22.91 -7.01
C LYS A 112 5.40 22.00 -5.77
N TYR A 113 5.86 20.77 -5.89
CA TYR A 113 5.82 19.75 -4.86
C TYR A 113 7.25 19.31 -4.53
N PHE A 114 7.97 20.18 -3.85
CA PHE A 114 9.36 19.99 -3.48
C PHE A 114 9.52 18.84 -2.48
N LYS A 115 10.76 18.40 -2.27
CA LYS A 115 11.08 17.36 -1.29
C LYS A 115 10.70 17.82 0.12
N GLY A 116 9.92 17.00 0.85
CA GLY A 116 9.33 17.38 2.13
C GLY A 116 8.00 18.13 2.02
N TYR A 117 7.43 18.24 0.81
CA TYR A 117 6.11 18.85 0.63
C TYR A 117 5.03 18.10 1.43
N ASN A 118 4.28 18.86 2.24
CA ASN A 118 3.14 18.39 3.00
C ASN A 118 1.93 19.27 2.66
N GLY A 119 0.96 18.70 1.94
CA GLY A 119 -0.32 19.30 1.70
C GLY A 119 -1.33 18.99 2.81
N LYS A 120 -2.61 18.88 2.45
CA LYS A 120 -3.64 18.45 3.40
C LYS A 120 -3.37 17.01 3.90
N PRO A 121 -3.67 16.72 5.18
CA PRO A 121 -3.52 15.35 5.72
C PRO A 121 -4.21 14.32 4.85
N GLN A 122 -3.53 13.22 4.55
CA GLN A 122 -4.04 12.15 3.71
C GLN A 122 -4.27 10.88 4.55
N LYS A 123 -5.45 10.27 4.36
CA LYS A 123 -5.70 8.91 4.82
C LYS A 123 -5.28 7.95 3.71
N THR A 124 -4.66 6.83 4.06
CA THR A 124 -4.35 5.76 3.11
C THR A 124 -5.53 4.80 2.95
N ILE A 125 -5.62 4.14 1.79
CA ILE A 125 -6.68 3.15 1.49
C ILE A 125 -6.64 1.99 2.47
N GLY A 126 -5.44 1.54 2.83
CA GLY A 126 -5.23 0.48 3.81
C GLY A 126 -4.26 0.90 4.91
N SER A 127 -4.13 0.05 5.93
CA SER A 127 -3.15 0.23 7.01
C SER A 127 -1.89 -0.58 6.75
N ARG A 128 -0.76 -0.15 7.34
CA ARG A 128 0.49 -0.91 7.33
C ARG A 128 0.26 -2.26 8.05
N ARG A 129 0.57 -3.37 7.39
CA ARG A 129 0.59 -4.67 8.06
C ARG A 129 1.81 -4.72 8.99
N VAL A 130 1.57 -4.62 10.28
CA VAL A 130 2.61 -4.89 11.28
C VAL A 130 2.69 -6.40 11.42
N VAL A 131 3.73 -7.01 10.86
CA VAL A 131 4.05 -8.42 11.12
C VAL A 131 4.63 -8.49 12.52
N VAL A 132 3.79 -8.68 13.52
CA VAL A 132 4.25 -9.00 14.88
C VAL A 132 4.81 -10.43 14.82
N ARG A 133 6.12 -10.56 14.69
CA ARG A 133 6.80 -11.83 14.95
C ARG A 133 6.67 -12.08 16.45
N LYS A 134 5.72 -12.94 16.84
CA LYS A 134 5.73 -13.50 18.20
C LYS A 134 7.08 -14.21 18.35
N ALA A 135 7.95 -13.65 19.18
CA ALA A 135 9.10 -14.35 19.66
C ALA A 135 8.55 -15.56 20.42
N ILE A 136 8.73 -16.77 19.86
CA ILE A 136 8.44 -18.01 20.57
C ILE A 136 9.56 -18.12 21.61
N TYR A 137 9.27 -17.66 22.81
CA TYR A 137 10.07 -17.97 23.97
C TYR A 137 9.87 -19.47 24.23
N ASN A 138 10.77 -20.29 23.71
CA ASN A 138 10.91 -21.65 24.16
C ASN A 138 11.44 -21.61 25.59
N ARG A 139 10.51 -21.55 26.53
CA ARG A 139 10.79 -21.86 27.93
C ARG A 139 11.06 -23.35 27.96
N GLY A 140 12.33 -23.71 27.86
CA GLY A 140 12.78 -25.07 28.08
C GLY A 140 12.37 -25.49 29.49
N ASN A 141 11.37 -26.35 29.57
CA ASN A 141 11.10 -27.11 30.78
C ASN A 141 12.34 -28.02 31.00
N ASN A 142 13.20 -27.56 31.88
CA ASN A 142 14.23 -28.46 32.48
C ASN A 142 13.55 -29.11 33.69
N GLU A 143 12.75 -30.15 33.43
CA GLU A 143 12.33 -31.09 34.48
C GLU A 143 13.53 -31.97 34.81
N ASN A 144 14.31 -31.53 35.76
CA ASN A 144 15.32 -32.39 36.40
C ASN A 144 14.63 -33.08 37.56
N ASN A 145 14.02 -34.27 37.29
CA ASN A 145 13.62 -35.25 38.27
C ASN A 145 14.89 -35.82 38.93
N ASN A 146 15.23 -35.35 40.13
CA ASN A 146 16.17 -36.04 41.00
C ASN A 146 15.47 -36.41 42.28
N HIS A 147 14.92 -37.64 42.27
CA HIS A 147 14.56 -38.37 43.47
C HIS A 147 15.84 -38.73 44.22
N SER A 148 16.06 -38.16 45.41
CA SER A 148 16.96 -38.74 46.38
C SER A 148 16.34 -38.62 47.74
N LYS A 149 15.91 -39.79 48.26
CA LYS A 149 15.58 -40.05 49.66
C LYS A 149 16.82 -39.85 50.50
N GLY A 150 16.72 -39.07 51.59
CA GLY A 150 17.75 -39.04 52.62
C GLY A 150 17.13 -38.54 53.95
N LYS A 151 16.92 -39.49 54.84
CA LYS A 151 16.49 -39.33 56.23
C LYS A 151 17.48 -38.52 57.08
N GLY A 152 16.92 -37.70 58.01
CA GLY A 152 17.38 -37.68 59.42
C GLY A 152 18.35 -36.53 59.81
N HIS A 153 18.01 -35.69 60.64
CA HIS A 153 18.29 -35.59 62.07
C HIS A 153 18.17 -34.14 62.56
N ASN A 154 17.47 -34.02 63.66
CA ASN A 154 17.42 -32.88 64.61
C ASN A 154 18.81 -32.34 64.98
N SER A 155 18.92 -31.02 65.11
CA SER A 155 19.55 -30.48 66.32
C SER A 155 19.35 -28.97 66.51
N HIS A 156 19.07 -28.65 67.72
CA HIS A 156 18.90 -27.35 68.36
C HIS A 156 20.16 -26.46 68.27
N GLY A 157 19.93 -25.13 68.34
CA GLY A 157 20.98 -24.15 68.64
C GLY A 157 20.55 -22.70 68.45
N LYS A 158 20.07 -22.17 69.37
CA LYS A 158 19.96 -20.98 70.22
C LYS A 158 21.06 -19.93 70.02
N GLY A 159 20.59 -18.66 69.86
CA GLY A 159 21.30 -17.46 70.39
C GLY A 159 22.17 -16.72 69.37
N ASN A 160 22.16 -15.47 69.17
CA ASN A 160 22.29 -14.38 70.15
C ASN A 160 22.18 -13.02 69.42
N LYS A 161 21.81 -12.02 70.15
CA LYS A 161 21.68 -10.57 69.91
C LYS A 161 23.03 -9.89 69.54
N GLY A 162 22.90 -8.71 68.91
CA GLY A 162 23.90 -7.63 68.89
C GLY A 162 23.63 -6.71 67.73
N ASN A 163 22.99 -5.64 67.81
CA ASN A 163 23.12 -4.27 68.30
C ASN A 163 24.42 -3.55 67.85
N GLY A 164 24.26 -2.37 67.35
CA GLY A 164 25.29 -1.37 67.10
C GLY A 164 25.13 -0.70 65.74
N ASN A 165 24.46 0.32 65.51
CA ASN A 165 24.65 1.76 65.72
C ASN A 165 25.95 2.32 65.12
N ASP A 166 25.76 3.34 64.39
CA ASP A 166 26.41 4.64 64.13
C ASP A 166 27.01 4.91 62.75
N LYS A 167 26.39 5.93 62.17
CA LYS A 167 26.91 7.23 61.72
C LYS A 167 28.25 7.27 60.94
N HIS A 168 28.20 7.68 59.73
CA HIS A 168 28.64 9.01 59.23
C HIS A 168 28.12 9.23 57.84
#